data_7f490134f7da46cd66c164c47d00a1dd
#
_entry.id   7f490134f7da46cd66c164c47d00a1dd
#
_cell.length_a   1.000
_cell.length_b   1.000
_cell.length_c   1.000
_cell.angle_alpha   90.00
_cell.angle_beta   90.00
_cell.angle_gamma   90.00
#
_symmetry.space_group_name_H-M   'P 1'
#
loop_
_entity.id
_entity.type
_entity.pdbx_description
1 polymer ?
#
loop_
_entity_poly.entity_id
_entity_poly.type
_entity_poly.pdbx_seq_one_letter_code
_entity_poly.pdbx_strand_id
1 'polypeptide(L)'
;SISNGLTVYDPCSSTGNATPLASAAACANTGVTAAQYGNIPDVVSGQTQGLFGGNPELSPEKSDTFTVGAVLTPNFIPGFTASIDYFDITIDDAIVSGIGANNILNGCLDTGDATFCDLIQRDGAGSLNASGPGVGFTLLNLNAASIATSGVDFQVNYSFDLERFGGGNFGDFAVQYASTFLSSSDFTPFLGAETDECEGK
;
A
#
# COMPACT_ATOMS: atom_id res chain seq x y z
N SER A 1 14.37 -14.79 -4.10
CA SER A 1 14.27 -15.38 -5.45
C SER A 1 14.49 -14.31 -6.50
N ILE A 2 15.11 -14.67 -7.61
CA ILE A 2 15.24 -13.78 -8.78
C ILE A 2 14.11 -14.14 -9.73
N SER A 3 13.33 -13.15 -10.14
CA SER A 3 12.29 -13.32 -11.16
C SER A 3 12.64 -12.49 -12.40
N ASN A 4 12.60 -13.13 -13.56
CA ASN A 4 12.67 -12.47 -14.86
C ASN A 4 11.22 -12.30 -15.33
N GLY A 5 10.78 -11.08 -15.60
CA GLY A 5 9.41 -10.87 -16.11
C GLY A 5 8.72 -9.63 -15.58
N LEU A 6 9.46 -8.75 -14.89
CA LEU A 6 8.97 -7.40 -14.63
C LEU A 6 8.93 -6.64 -15.96
N THR A 7 7.77 -6.21 -16.38
CA THR A 7 7.63 -5.36 -17.56
C THR A 7 7.89 -3.91 -17.14
N VAL A 8 9.11 -3.44 -17.35
CA VAL A 8 9.52 -2.07 -17.10
C VAL A 8 10.16 -1.54 -18.37
N TYR A 9 9.63 -0.44 -18.87
CA TYR A 9 10.26 0.31 -19.96
C TYR A 9 11.36 1.21 -19.37
N ASP A 10 12.59 1.12 -19.88
CA ASP A 10 13.68 1.99 -19.43
C ASP A 10 13.64 3.34 -20.17
N PRO A 11 13.23 4.44 -19.51
CA PRO A 11 13.11 5.75 -20.14
C PRO A 11 14.48 6.39 -20.48
N CYS A 12 15.59 5.77 -20.06
CA CYS A 12 16.95 6.19 -20.37
C CYS A 12 17.48 5.56 -21.67
N SER A 13 16.77 4.56 -22.21
CA SER A 13 17.08 3.94 -23.50
C SER A 13 16.41 4.69 -24.64
N SER A 14 17.07 4.75 -25.81
CA SER A 14 16.45 5.25 -27.06
C SER A 14 15.80 4.15 -27.88
N THR A 15 15.84 2.92 -27.43
CA THR A 15 15.29 1.78 -28.17
C THR A 15 13.77 1.87 -28.25
N GLY A 16 13.26 1.87 -29.49
CA GLY A 16 11.85 2.12 -29.78
C GLY A 16 11.44 3.60 -29.85
N ASN A 17 12.29 4.52 -29.40
CA ASN A 17 12.11 5.98 -29.52
C ASN A 17 13.34 6.63 -30.11
N ALA A 18 13.16 7.72 -30.85
CA ALA A 18 14.31 8.46 -31.43
C ALA A 18 15.22 9.12 -30.37
N THR A 19 14.69 9.33 -29.17
CA THR A 19 15.38 9.93 -28.01
C THR A 19 14.88 9.30 -26.73
N PRO A 20 15.72 9.22 -25.65
CA PRO A 20 15.26 8.82 -24.34
C PRO A 20 14.11 9.69 -23.83
N LEU A 21 13.18 9.10 -23.07
CA LEU A 21 12.02 9.81 -22.50
C LEU A 21 12.43 10.65 -21.27
N ALA A 22 13.40 10.17 -20.48
CA ALA A 22 13.94 10.92 -19.35
C ALA A 22 15.18 11.73 -19.75
N SER A 23 15.46 12.82 -19.02
CA SER A 23 16.66 13.63 -19.25
C SER A 23 17.94 12.90 -18.84
N ALA A 24 19.09 13.31 -19.41
CA ALA A 24 20.38 12.74 -19.04
C ALA A 24 20.71 12.94 -17.54
N ALA A 25 20.27 14.05 -16.94
CA ALA A 25 20.46 14.30 -15.51
C ALA A 25 19.63 13.34 -14.64
N ALA A 26 18.35 13.13 -14.97
CA ALA A 26 17.51 12.15 -14.29
C ALA A 26 18.06 10.73 -14.43
N CYS A 27 18.51 10.36 -15.63
CA CYS A 27 19.08 9.03 -15.87
C CYS A 27 20.40 8.81 -15.09
N ALA A 28 21.18 9.84 -14.88
CA ALA A 28 22.39 9.74 -14.06
C ALA A 28 22.08 9.34 -12.60
N ASN A 29 20.93 9.75 -12.05
CA ASN A 29 20.48 9.32 -10.73
C ASN A 29 20.34 7.79 -10.63
N THR A 30 19.93 7.14 -11.73
CA THR A 30 19.77 5.68 -11.80
C THR A 30 21.06 4.92 -12.11
N GLY A 31 22.22 5.59 -12.10
CA GLY A 31 23.53 5.00 -12.40
C GLY A 31 23.89 4.95 -13.88
N VAL A 32 23.13 5.60 -14.77
CA VAL A 32 23.43 5.70 -16.20
C VAL A 32 24.55 6.72 -16.43
N THR A 33 25.62 6.30 -17.05
CA THR A 33 26.71 7.21 -17.45
C THR A 33 26.36 8.01 -18.71
N ALA A 34 27.05 9.13 -18.94
CA ALA A 34 26.84 9.94 -20.14
C ALA A 34 27.08 9.16 -21.46
N ALA A 35 27.94 8.16 -21.45
CA ALA A 35 28.22 7.31 -22.63
C ALA A 35 27.10 6.27 -22.87
N GLN A 36 26.42 5.86 -21.81
CA GLN A 36 25.32 4.88 -21.86
C GLN A 36 23.96 5.54 -22.22
N TYR A 37 23.80 6.82 -21.87
CA TYR A 37 22.55 7.53 -22.12
C TYR A 37 22.14 7.48 -23.60
N GLY A 38 20.96 6.95 -23.87
CA GLY A 38 20.45 6.72 -25.22
C GLY A 38 21.08 5.55 -25.97
N ASN A 39 22.07 4.85 -25.38
CA ASN A 39 22.76 3.71 -25.97
C ASN A 39 22.60 2.41 -25.16
N ILE A 40 21.68 2.40 -24.18
CA ILE A 40 21.42 1.22 -23.35
C ILE A 40 20.81 0.12 -24.25
N PRO A 41 21.37 -1.12 -24.22
CA PRO A 41 20.83 -2.22 -24.97
C PRO A 41 19.36 -2.52 -24.63
N ASP A 42 18.59 -2.81 -25.65
CA ASP A 42 17.19 -3.21 -25.46
C ASP A 42 17.08 -4.48 -24.64
N VAL A 43 16.09 -4.47 -23.81
CA VAL A 43 15.68 -5.67 -23.07
C VAL A 43 14.76 -6.49 -23.99
N VAL A 44 15.16 -7.69 -24.30
CA VAL A 44 14.31 -8.62 -25.07
C VAL A 44 12.99 -8.79 -24.33
N SER A 45 11.89 -8.45 -25.00
CA SER A 45 10.53 -8.53 -24.46
C SER A 45 10.21 -7.52 -23.33
N GLY A 46 10.98 -6.44 -23.16
CA GLY A 46 10.72 -5.43 -22.11
C GLY A 46 10.82 -5.96 -20.67
N GLN A 47 11.54 -7.08 -20.50
CA GLN A 47 11.65 -7.72 -19.17
C GLN A 47 12.89 -7.24 -18.44
N THR A 48 12.74 -6.93 -17.16
CA THR A 48 13.83 -6.60 -16.24
C THR A 48 13.93 -7.66 -15.15
N GLN A 49 15.03 -7.67 -14.43
CA GLN A 49 15.24 -8.56 -13.30
C GLN A 49 14.77 -7.89 -11.99
N GLY A 50 14.31 -8.70 -11.04
CA GLY A 50 14.00 -8.27 -9.69
C GLY A 50 14.43 -9.30 -8.66
N LEU A 51 15.08 -8.82 -7.61
CA LEU A 51 15.39 -9.59 -6.43
C LEU A 51 14.25 -9.46 -5.43
N PHE A 52 13.53 -10.56 -5.21
CA PHE A 52 12.43 -10.66 -4.25
C PHE A 52 12.85 -11.45 -3.02
N GLY A 53 12.43 -11.01 -1.85
CA GLY A 53 12.72 -11.75 -0.61
C GLY A 53 12.31 -11.02 0.64
N GLY A 54 12.51 -11.69 1.79
CA GLY A 54 12.43 -11.04 3.09
C GLY A 54 13.61 -10.07 3.28
N ASN A 55 13.38 -9.07 4.09
CA ASN A 55 14.40 -8.09 4.48
C ASN A 55 14.74 -8.30 5.97
N PRO A 56 15.99 -8.65 6.32
CA PRO A 56 16.40 -8.82 7.72
C PRO A 56 16.47 -7.48 8.48
N GLU A 57 16.47 -6.35 7.78
CA GLU A 57 16.52 -5.00 8.37
C GLU A 57 15.13 -4.43 8.71
N LEU A 58 14.06 -5.25 8.59
CA LEU A 58 12.71 -4.81 8.94
C LEU A 58 12.61 -4.48 10.43
N SER A 59 11.98 -3.34 10.71
CA SER A 59 11.55 -2.95 12.04
C SER A 59 10.10 -3.37 12.29
N PRO A 60 9.67 -3.53 13.55
CA PRO A 60 8.26 -3.71 13.85
C PRO A 60 7.42 -2.51 13.41
N GLU A 61 6.25 -2.78 12.86
CA GLU A 61 5.23 -1.76 12.63
C GLU A 61 4.79 -1.13 13.96
N LYS A 62 4.41 0.14 13.94
CA LYS A 62 3.91 0.86 15.11
C LYS A 62 2.47 1.28 14.86
N SER A 63 1.59 0.98 15.81
CA SER A 63 0.20 1.40 15.73
C SER A 63 -0.17 2.23 16.95
N ASP A 64 -0.74 3.40 16.68
CA ASP A 64 -1.41 4.23 17.66
C ASP A 64 -2.93 4.09 17.45
N THR A 65 -3.64 3.71 18.53
CA THR A 65 -5.08 3.49 18.47
C THR A 65 -5.77 4.25 19.59
N PHE A 66 -6.74 5.06 19.21
CA PHE A 66 -7.64 5.72 20.13
C PHE A 66 -9.07 5.22 19.90
N THR A 67 -9.74 4.78 20.98
CA THR A 67 -11.15 4.38 20.91
C THR A 67 -11.91 4.98 22.08
N VAL A 68 -13.14 5.40 21.84
CA VAL A 68 -14.07 5.82 22.87
C VAL A 68 -15.48 5.42 22.49
N GLY A 69 -16.19 4.81 23.41
CA GLY A 69 -17.54 4.34 23.14
C GLY A 69 -18.48 4.45 24.32
N ALA A 70 -19.76 4.27 24.01
CA ALA A 70 -20.84 4.25 24.99
C ALA A 70 -21.80 3.11 24.70
N VAL A 71 -22.27 2.46 25.77
CA VAL A 71 -23.32 1.43 25.70
C VAL A 71 -24.56 1.93 26.45
N LEU A 72 -25.69 1.81 25.82
CA LEU A 72 -26.99 2.19 26.33
C LEU A 72 -27.86 0.94 26.55
N THR A 73 -28.29 0.73 27.79
CA THR A 73 -29.20 -0.35 28.18
C THR A 73 -30.35 0.23 29.01
N PRO A 74 -31.38 0.87 28.39
CA PRO A 74 -32.43 1.56 29.12
C PRO A 74 -33.37 0.58 29.82
N ASN A 75 -33.58 0.73 31.11
CA ASN A 75 -34.46 -0.13 31.91
C ASN A 75 -35.92 -0.09 31.46
N PHE A 76 -36.35 0.99 30.77
CA PHE A 76 -37.73 1.16 30.31
C PHE A 76 -38.01 0.44 28.96
N ILE A 77 -36.94 -0.06 28.30
CA ILE A 77 -37.03 -0.92 27.11
C ILE A 77 -36.27 -2.22 27.39
N PRO A 78 -36.88 -3.18 28.10
CA PRO A 78 -36.23 -4.47 28.35
C PRO A 78 -35.85 -5.19 27.06
N GLY A 79 -34.63 -5.75 27.03
CA GLY A 79 -34.11 -6.45 25.84
C GLY A 79 -33.45 -5.54 24.78
N PHE A 80 -33.45 -4.22 25.01
CA PHE A 80 -32.75 -3.28 24.12
C PHE A 80 -31.33 -2.99 24.61
N THR A 81 -30.38 -3.03 23.69
CA THR A 81 -29.01 -2.57 23.90
C THR A 81 -28.52 -1.85 22.64
N ALA A 82 -27.92 -0.71 22.81
CA ALA A 82 -27.25 0.00 21.72
C ALA A 82 -25.83 0.37 22.13
N SER A 83 -24.89 0.32 21.20
CA SER A 83 -23.55 0.88 21.38
C SER A 83 -23.20 1.82 20.24
N ILE A 84 -22.34 2.77 20.55
CA ILE A 84 -21.67 3.65 19.61
C ILE A 84 -20.21 3.76 20.04
N ASP A 85 -19.28 3.49 19.11
CA ASP A 85 -17.87 3.45 19.36
C ASP A 85 -17.15 4.23 18.26
N TYR A 86 -16.43 5.28 18.64
CA TYR A 86 -15.49 5.97 17.75
C TYR A 86 -14.14 5.28 17.81
N PHE A 87 -13.50 5.13 16.67
CA PHE A 87 -12.12 4.65 16.57
C PHE A 87 -11.29 5.56 15.67
N ASP A 88 -10.00 5.64 15.99
CA ASP A 88 -8.97 6.30 15.20
C ASP A 88 -7.70 5.46 15.32
N ILE A 89 -7.22 4.95 14.21
CA ILE A 89 -6.13 3.99 14.14
C ILE A 89 -5.13 4.49 13.10
N THR A 90 -3.88 4.67 13.51
CA THR A 90 -2.76 4.98 12.62
C THR A 90 -1.71 3.89 12.75
N ILE A 91 -1.19 3.42 11.63
CA ILE A 91 -0.08 2.47 11.55
C ILE A 91 1.04 3.15 10.77
N ASP A 92 2.15 3.39 11.45
CA ASP A 92 3.38 3.90 10.87
C ASP A 92 4.36 2.77 10.61
N ASP A 93 5.25 2.97 9.65
CA ASP A 93 6.27 1.99 9.25
C ASP A 93 5.64 0.65 8.82
N ALA A 94 4.42 0.66 8.26
CA ALA A 94 3.75 -0.55 7.79
C ALA A 94 4.60 -1.28 6.73
N ILE A 95 4.67 -2.60 6.85
CA ILE A 95 5.49 -3.43 5.99
C ILE A 95 4.75 -3.71 4.68
N VAL A 96 5.34 -3.22 3.60
CA VAL A 96 4.83 -3.49 2.26
C VAL A 96 5.74 -4.47 1.51
N SER A 97 5.16 -5.25 0.61
CA SER A 97 5.89 -6.22 -0.22
C SER A 97 6.58 -5.56 -1.41
N GLY A 98 7.54 -4.70 -1.10
CA GLY A 98 8.32 -3.94 -2.08
C GLY A 98 7.57 -2.78 -2.73
N ILE A 99 8.32 -1.73 -3.03
CA ILE A 99 7.87 -0.67 -3.93
C ILE A 99 7.96 -1.25 -5.35
N GLY A 100 6.91 -1.19 -6.14
CA GLY A 100 6.93 -1.74 -7.51
C GLY A 100 8.06 -1.15 -8.36
N ALA A 101 8.65 -1.95 -9.25
CA ALA A 101 9.82 -1.55 -10.05
C ALA A 101 9.64 -0.23 -10.82
N ASN A 102 8.43 0.03 -11.34
CA ASN A 102 8.11 1.30 -12.00
C ASN A 102 8.15 2.49 -11.02
N ASN A 103 7.64 2.31 -9.80
CA ASN A 103 7.65 3.36 -8.78
C ASN A 103 9.07 3.65 -8.30
N ILE A 104 9.90 2.62 -8.14
CA ILE A 104 11.33 2.76 -7.83
C ILE A 104 12.03 3.55 -8.93
N LEU A 105 11.83 3.15 -10.19
CA LEU A 105 12.48 3.81 -11.32
C LEU A 105 12.04 5.27 -11.46
N ASN A 106 10.76 5.54 -11.43
CA ASN A 106 10.22 6.90 -11.53
C ASN A 106 10.63 7.75 -10.32
N GLY A 107 10.52 7.21 -9.09
CA GLY A 107 10.95 7.92 -7.90
C GLY A 107 12.43 8.32 -7.94
N CYS A 108 13.31 7.42 -8.39
CA CYS A 108 14.73 7.74 -8.57
C CYS A 108 14.95 8.79 -9.68
N LEU A 109 14.28 8.68 -10.82
CA LEU A 109 14.40 9.63 -11.93
C LEU A 109 13.95 11.04 -11.52
N ASP A 110 12.85 11.14 -10.79
CA ASP A 110 12.21 12.41 -10.46
C ASP A 110 12.89 13.12 -9.27
N THR A 111 13.34 12.35 -8.28
CA THR A 111 13.84 12.93 -7.03
C THR A 111 15.35 12.80 -6.83
N GLY A 112 15.97 11.75 -7.39
CA GLY A 112 17.34 11.36 -7.08
C GLY A 112 17.53 10.86 -5.64
N ASP A 113 16.46 10.54 -4.93
CA ASP A 113 16.50 10.08 -3.55
C ASP A 113 17.10 8.68 -3.46
N ALA A 114 18.03 8.48 -2.53
CA ALA A 114 18.70 7.21 -2.28
C ALA A 114 17.70 6.08 -1.93
N THR A 115 16.57 6.41 -1.29
CA THR A 115 15.49 5.47 -0.97
C THR A 115 15.02 4.68 -2.20
N PHE A 116 15.02 5.31 -3.37
CA PHE A 116 14.65 4.67 -4.64
C PHE A 116 15.88 4.25 -5.43
N CYS A 117 16.91 5.13 -5.51
CA CYS A 117 18.04 4.93 -6.38
C CYS A 117 18.92 3.75 -5.97
N ASP A 118 19.08 3.50 -4.66
CA ASP A 118 19.84 2.37 -4.13
C ASP A 118 19.19 1.00 -4.41
N LEU A 119 17.91 1.01 -4.78
CA LEU A 119 17.16 -0.20 -5.18
C LEU A 119 17.34 -0.56 -6.66
N ILE A 120 18.10 0.24 -7.41
CA ILE A 120 18.36 0.04 -8.83
C ILE A 120 19.82 -0.36 -9.04
N GLN A 121 20.06 -1.50 -9.68
CA GLN A 121 21.39 -1.93 -10.05
C GLN A 121 21.48 -2.18 -11.56
N ARG A 122 22.26 -1.37 -12.26
CA ARG A 122 22.54 -1.55 -13.69
C ARG A 122 23.82 -2.35 -13.92
N ASP A 123 23.88 -3.05 -15.03
CA ASP A 123 25.11 -3.72 -15.46
C ASP A 123 26.11 -2.73 -16.08
N GLY A 124 27.29 -3.25 -16.51
CA GLY A 124 28.32 -2.45 -17.15
C GLY A 124 27.93 -1.79 -18.48
N ALA A 125 26.85 -2.25 -19.13
CA ALA A 125 26.27 -1.65 -20.33
C ALA A 125 25.11 -0.69 -20.04
N GLY A 126 24.72 -0.53 -18.76
CA GLY A 126 23.61 0.29 -18.32
C GLY A 126 22.27 -0.44 -18.32
N SER A 127 22.24 -1.75 -18.64
CA SER A 127 21.01 -2.52 -18.72
C SER A 127 20.46 -2.89 -17.33
N LEU A 128 19.12 -2.97 -17.22
CA LEU A 128 18.39 -3.50 -16.07
C LEU A 128 18.07 -4.99 -16.20
N ASN A 129 18.56 -5.62 -17.27
CA ASN A 129 18.33 -7.05 -17.55
C ASN A 129 19.63 -7.71 -18.03
N ALA A 130 20.54 -7.97 -17.12
CA ALA A 130 21.72 -8.77 -17.43
C ALA A 130 21.70 -10.09 -16.65
N SER A 131 22.31 -11.11 -17.22
CA SER A 131 22.45 -12.44 -16.61
C SER A 131 23.50 -12.41 -15.48
N GLY A 132 23.34 -11.52 -14.50
CA GLY A 132 24.26 -11.36 -13.37
C GLY A 132 23.52 -11.22 -12.04
N PRO A 133 24.09 -11.71 -10.94
CA PRO A 133 23.51 -11.50 -9.64
C PRO A 133 23.50 -10.00 -9.29
N GLY A 134 22.36 -9.51 -8.84
CA GLY A 134 22.22 -8.13 -8.35
C GLY A 134 21.82 -7.09 -9.40
N VAL A 135 21.74 -7.43 -10.69
CA VAL A 135 21.25 -6.50 -11.72
C VAL A 135 19.72 -6.44 -11.68
N GLY A 136 19.16 -5.27 -11.93
CA GLY A 136 17.70 -5.01 -11.94
C GLY A 136 17.24 -4.25 -10.70
N PHE A 137 16.10 -4.65 -10.16
CA PHE A 137 15.47 -3.99 -9.02
C PHE A 137 15.53 -4.84 -7.75
N THR A 138 15.80 -4.20 -6.63
CA THR A 138 15.66 -4.82 -5.30
C THR A 138 14.25 -4.59 -4.80
N LEU A 139 13.46 -5.66 -4.73
CA LEU A 139 12.03 -5.65 -4.39
C LEU A 139 11.80 -6.44 -3.09
N LEU A 140 12.53 -6.05 -2.04
CA LEU A 140 12.39 -6.62 -0.71
C LEU A 140 11.25 -5.94 0.05
N ASN A 141 10.75 -6.61 1.09
CA ASN A 141 9.82 -5.98 2.01
C ASN A 141 10.47 -4.77 2.71
N LEU A 142 9.72 -3.70 2.87
CA LEU A 142 10.19 -2.43 3.46
C LEU A 142 9.18 -1.90 4.46
N ASN A 143 9.65 -1.26 5.52
CA ASN A 143 8.86 -0.41 6.39
C ASN A 143 8.70 0.96 5.69
N ALA A 144 7.67 1.13 4.90
CA ALA A 144 7.56 2.30 4.04
C ALA A 144 6.17 2.93 4.01
N ALA A 145 5.14 2.16 4.36
CA ALA A 145 3.76 2.62 4.25
C ALA A 145 3.24 3.24 5.55
N SER A 146 2.24 4.09 5.39
CA SER A 146 1.39 4.57 6.48
C SER A 146 -0.07 4.23 6.17
N ILE A 147 -0.78 3.78 7.18
CA ILE A 147 -2.21 3.45 7.09
C ILE A 147 -2.93 4.23 8.19
N ALA A 148 -3.96 4.98 7.81
CA ALA A 148 -4.80 5.68 8.78
C ALA A 148 -6.27 5.37 8.50
N THR A 149 -7.00 5.05 9.55
CA THR A 149 -8.45 4.82 9.44
C THR A 149 -9.16 5.33 10.68
N SER A 150 -10.26 6.01 10.47
CA SER A 150 -11.11 6.49 11.55
C SER A 150 -12.57 6.32 11.20
N GLY A 151 -13.41 6.20 12.23
CA GLY A 151 -14.83 6.03 11.98
C GLY A 151 -15.66 5.83 13.24
N VAL A 152 -16.90 5.46 13.01
CA VAL A 152 -17.87 5.19 14.07
C VAL A 152 -18.55 3.85 13.80
N ASP A 153 -18.49 2.98 14.77
CA ASP A 153 -19.29 1.76 14.82
C ASP A 153 -20.58 2.02 15.59
N PHE A 154 -21.67 1.53 15.04
CA PHE A 154 -22.98 1.59 15.66
C PHE A 154 -23.61 0.22 15.66
N GLN A 155 -24.05 -0.24 16.83
CA GLN A 155 -24.73 -1.52 16.99
C GLN A 155 -25.98 -1.36 17.82
N VAL A 156 -27.06 -2.04 17.40
CA VAL A 156 -28.31 -2.14 18.14
C VAL A 156 -28.73 -3.59 18.19
N ASN A 157 -29.08 -4.05 19.37
CA ASN A 157 -29.72 -5.36 19.60
C ASN A 157 -31.01 -5.16 20.34
N TYR A 158 -32.05 -5.81 19.88
CA TYR A 158 -33.37 -5.81 20.54
C TYR A 158 -33.96 -7.20 20.55
N SER A 159 -34.19 -7.71 21.75
CA SER A 159 -34.86 -8.99 21.97
C SER A 159 -36.20 -8.75 22.61
N PHE A 160 -37.24 -9.34 22.06
CA PHE A 160 -38.65 -9.18 22.55
C PHE A 160 -39.47 -10.42 22.28
N ASP A 161 -40.49 -10.58 23.12
CA ASP A 161 -41.56 -11.57 22.97
C ASP A 161 -42.78 -10.89 22.35
N LEU A 162 -43.43 -11.53 21.38
CA LEU A 162 -44.64 -11.02 20.75
C LEU A 162 -45.86 -10.99 21.68
N GLU A 163 -45.89 -11.80 22.74
CA GLU A 163 -46.92 -11.71 23.77
C GLU A 163 -47.02 -10.31 24.38
N ARG A 164 -45.90 -9.62 24.53
CA ARG A 164 -45.83 -8.24 25.04
C ARG A 164 -46.61 -7.23 24.20
N PHE A 165 -46.80 -7.51 22.91
CA PHE A 165 -47.53 -6.67 21.95
C PHE A 165 -48.93 -7.19 21.63
N GLY A 166 -49.45 -8.14 22.44
CA GLY A 166 -50.79 -8.71 22.24
C GLY A 166 -50.83 -9.81 21.17
N GLY A 167 -49.68 -10.29 20.71
CA GLY A 167 -49.56 -11.49 19.88
C GLY A 167 -49.73 -12.76 20.70
N GLY A 168 -49.89 -13.90 20.06
CA GLY A 168 -49.87 -15.22 20.73
C GLY A 168 -48.44 -15.63 21.12
N ASN A 169 -48.29 -16.77 21.81
CA ASN A 169 -47.02 -17.33 22.18
C ASN A 169 -46.32 -17.89 20.92
N PHE A 170 -45.54 -17.04 20.21
CA PHE A 170 -44.78 -17.38 19.02
C PHE A 170 -43.25 -17.47 19.30
N GLY A 171 -42.85 -17.40 20.60
CA GLY A 171 -41.49 -17.42 21.04
C GLY A 171 -40.80 -16.06 21.02
N ASP A 172 -39.47 -16.09 21.30
CA ASP A 172 -38.62 -14.90 21.39
C ASP A 172 -38.10 -14.49 20.02
N PHE A 173 -38.08 -13.19 19.77
CA PHE A 173 -37.50 -12.58 18.57
C PHE A 173 -36.33 -11.74 18.97
N ALA A 174 -35.28 -11.77 18.11
CA ALA A 174 -34.11 -10.91 18.24
C ALA A 174 -33.83 -10.20 16.91
N VAL A 175 -33.63 -8.91 16.99
CA VAL A 175 -33.21 -8.07 15.86
C VAL A 175 -31.84 -7.49 16.20
N GLN A 176 -30.90 -7.62 15.27
CA GLN A 176 -29.55 -7.05 15.38
C GLN A 176 -29.32 -6.16 14.17
N TYR A 177 -28.81 -4.97 14.42
CA TYR A 177 -28.31 -4.06 13.41
C TYR A 177 -26.87 -3.67 13.79
N ALA A 178 -25.96 -3.74 12.82
CA ALA A 178 -24.60 -3.27 12.97
C ALA A 178 -24.18 -2.48 11.72
N SER A 179 -23.50 -1.39 11.91
CA SER A 179 -23.04 -0.52 10.84
C SER A 179 -21.76 0.18 11.24
N THR A 180 -20.81 0.29 10.31
CA THR A 180 -19.58 1.07 10.42
C THR A 180 -19.65 2.23 9.44
N PHE A 181 -19.38 3.43 9.92
CA PHE A 181 -19.22 4.62 9.10
C PHE A 181 -17.75 5.04 9.14
N LEU A 182 -17.04 4.92 8.03
CA LEU A 182 -15.66 5.40 7.91
C LEU A 182 -15.67 6.91 7.66
N SER A 183 -14.88 7.63 8.46
CA SER A 183 -14.62 9.06 8.30
C SER A 183 -13.37 9.31 7.46
N SER A 184 -12.39 8.41 7.58
CA SER A 184 -11.19 8.37 6.74
C SER A 184 -10.71 6.93 6.59
N SER A 185 -10.09 6.64 5.46
CA SER A 185 -9.41 5.38 5.18
C SER A 185 -8.30 5.65 4.17
N ASP A 186 -7.12 5.96 4.68
CA ASP A 186 -5.99 6.48 3.94
C ASP A 186 -4.87 5.44 3.88
N PHE A 187 -4.32 5.26 2.71
CA PHE A 187 -3.15 4.41 2.49
C PHE A 187 -2.08 5.18 1.73
N THR A 188 -0.92 5.36 2.36
CA THR A 188 0.27 5.93 1.70
C THR A 188 1.29 4.81 1.52
N PRO A 189 1.54 4.33 0.30
CA PRO A 189 2.35 3.13 0.08
C PRO A 189 3.83 3.31 0.38
N PHE A 190 4.35 4.53 0.30
CA PHE A 190 5.72 4.89 0.69
C PHE A 190 5.87 6.40 0.84
N LEU A 191 6.91 6.84 1.52
CA LEU A 191 7.17 8.27 1.77
C LEU A 191 7.29 9.05 0.45
N GLY A 192 6.46 10.09 0.30
CA GLY A 192 6.39 10.93 -0.90
C GLY A 192 5.45 10.41 -2.00
N ALA A 193 4.80 9.26 -1.81
CA ALA A 193 3.71 8.83 -2.68
C ALA A 193 2.42 9.62 -2.39
N GLU A 194 1.54 9.66 -3.38
CA GLU A 194 0.17 10.14 -3.17
C GLU A 194 -0.55 9.20 -2.21
N THR A 195 -1.34 9.78 -1.32
CA THR A 195 -2.20 9.04 -0.40
C THR A 195 -3.46 8.62 -1.14
N ASP A 196 -3.74 7.33 -1.12
CA ASP A 196 -5.01 6.79 -1.60
C ASP A 196 -6.07 6.98 -0.51
N GLU A 197 -7.01 7.87 -0.75
CA GLU A 197 -8.20 8.05 0.08
C GLU A 197 -9.26 7.02 -0.38
N CYS A 198 -9.59 6.08 0.50
CA CYS A 198 -10.47 4.94 0.18
C CYS A 198 -11.90 5.08 0.72
N GLU A 199 -12.18 6.12 1.52
CA GLU A 199 -13.54 6.35 2.02
C GLU A 199 -14.50 6.72 0.89
N GLY A 200 -15.69 6.12 0.92
CA GLY A 200 -16.77 6.41 -0.02
C GLY A 200 -16.57 5.91 -1.46
N LYS A 201 -15.61 5.03 -1.69
CA LYS A 201 -15.35 4.40 -3.00
C LYS A 201 -15.93 3.00 -3.06
#